data_da6411b1cb8bdf544e6e1fb9c4d2398b
#
_entry.id   da6411b1cb8bdf544e6e1fb9c4d2398b
#
_cell.length_a   1.000
_cell.length_b   1.000
_cell.length_c   1.000
_cell.angle_alpha   90.00
_cell.angle_beta   90.00
_cell.angle_gamma   90.00
#
_symmetry.space_group_name_H-M   'P 1'
#
loop_
_entity.id
_entity.type
_entity.pdbx_description
1 polymer ?
#
loop_
_entity_poly.entity_id
_entity_poly.type
_entity_poly.pdbx_seq_one_letter_code
_entity_poly.pdbx_strand_id
1 'polypeptide(L)'
;MSSMDINRRSWFRHMLTAAAPFAAMRTDAAAVGPKDKIKVTKIESFVLKNTWVFVKISTDAGVTGWGEMLKDDAKACAAGALEVADYLVGQDPTRVAFHWQAIQRGAFYRGGPVKTAIQSGIDQALWDITGKVFGVPVHRLLGGPTRDRVRVYGVLDEKKGINAMKVRLNGKTRLPFKYNEGAMMVDEVTERFKALRERVGKGVDIGVEFHGAVQPPTAMSLMKALEPYQPWFYEEIAQALNVDVMAEMAKKTHIPIATGERIFTKWGFREILEKRAAHILQPDICYAGGITELRIIAGMAEAYYSPIAPHNPQGPCSLAASLQLAASVPNFLIQERGDNEYTDLLAKPLPPVVNGHRPLLTEPGLGITIDENKLMAQVGEPKPYKAQFDPDDGSVIDW
;
A
#
# COMPACT_ATOMS: atom_id res chain seq x y z
N MET A 1 -37.31 14.33 55.62
CA MET A 1 -38.15 13.88 54.53
C MET A 1 -38.70 15.08 53.81
N SER A 2 -38.09 15.48 52.72
CA SER A 2 -38.62 16.53 51.84
C SER A 2 -38.15 16.18 50.44
N SER A 3 -39.08 15.85 49.58
CA SER A 3 -38.92 15.49 48.17
C SER A 3 -38.55 16.74 47.35
N MET A 4 -37.42 16.70 46.66
CA MET A 4 -37.12 17.68 45.61
C MET A 4 -37.66 17.16 44.28
N ASP A 5 -38.73 17.81 43.83
CA ASP A 5 -39.22 17.71 42.45
C ASP A 5 -38.26 18.41 41.51
N ILE A 6 -37.59 17.67 40.62
CA ILE A 6 -36.78 18.18 39.56
C ILE A 6 -37.65 18.37 38.32
N ASN A 7 -37.99 19.65 38.07
CA ASN A 7 -38.80 20.09 36.94
C ASN A 7 -38.04 19.96 35.59
N ARG A 8 -38.43 18.93 34.80
CA ARG A 8 -37.82 18.58 33.50
C ARG A 8 -38.06 19.59 32.37
N ARG A 9 -38.60 20.77 32.64
CA ARG A 9 -38.97 21.77 31.59
C ARG A 9 -37.97 22.95 31.44
N SER A 10 -36.91 23.05 32.24
CA SER A 10 -35.98 24.19 32.16
C SER A 10 -34.69 23.92 31.37
N TRP A 11 -34.46 22.73 30.87
CA TRP A 11 -33.23 22.38 30.14
C TRP A 11 -33.26 22.66 28.64
N PHE A 12 -34.41 23.06 28.08
CA PHE A 12 -34.54 23.29 26.63
C PHE A 12 -34.44 24.75 26.19
N ARG A 13 -34.12 25.71 27.08
CA ARG A 13 -34.12 27.12 26.75
C ARG A 13 -32.78 27.85 26.65
N HIS A 14 -31.65 27.17 26.83
CA HIS A 14 -30.30 27.79 26.78
C HIS A 14 -29.32 27.19 25.77
N MET A 15 -29.79 26.50 24.72
CA MET A 15 -28.95 26.04 23.60
C MET A 15 -29.37 26.62 22.25
N LEU A 16 -29.65 27.89 22.20
CA LEU A 16 -29.93 28.60 20.95
C LEU A 16 -29.21 29.95 20.95
N THR A 17 -27.85 29.92 20.88
CA THR A 17 -27.04 31.03 20.32
C THR A 17 -25.58 30.63 20.36
N ALA A 18 -25.07 30.05 19.29
CA ALA A 18 -23.73 30.17 18.71
C ALA A 18 -23.55 29.14 17.57
N ALA A 19 -24.41 29.18 16.56
CA ALA A 19 -24.07 28.65 15.26
C ALA A 19 -23.25 29.71 14.52
N ALA A 20 -21.94 29.73 14.73
CA ALA A 20 -21.06 30.42 13.79
C ALA A 20 -21.19 29.70 12.44
N PRO A 21 -21.36 30.40 11.33
CA PRO A 21 -21.42 29.74 10.04
C PRO A 21 -20.02 29.19 9.72
N PHE A 22 -19.91 27.89 9.66
CA PHE A 22 -18.82 27.26 8.94
C PHE A 22 -18.98 27.64 7.46
N ALA A 23 -18.32 28.71 7.08
CA ALA A 23 -18.12 29.03 5.68
C ALA A 23 -17.22 27.96 5.11
N ALA A 24 -17.84 26.91 4.55
CA ALA A 24 -17.16 25.95 3.71
C ALA A 24 -16.54 26.74 2.55
N MET A 25 -15.22 26.80 2.47
CA MET A 25 -14.53 27.16 1.25
C MET A 25 -14.91 26.10 0.20
N ARG A 26 -15.94 26.38 -0.58
CA ARG A 26 -16.26 25.65 -1.79
C ARG A 26 -15.19 26.02 -2.80
N THR A 27 -14.34 25.09 -3.17
CA THR A 27 -13.65 25.13 -4.46
C THR A 27 -14.72 25.07 -5.56
N ASP A 28 -14.57 25.85 -6.62
CA ASP A 28 -15.54 26.06 -7.72
C ASP A 28 -15.89 24.84 -8.59
N ALA A 29 -15.74 23.63 -8.11
CA ALA A 29 -16.37 22.46 -8.72
C ALA A 29 -17.82 22.43 -8.23
N ALA A 30 -18.78 22.49 -9.15
CA ALA A 30 -20.19 22.32 -8.84
C ALA A 30 -20.35 21.08 -7.95
N ALA A 31 -20.96 21.28 -6.76
CA ALA A 31 -21.12 20.20 -5.80
C ALA A 31 -21.97 19.08 -6.44
N VAL A 32 -21.32 17.97 -6.76
CA VAL A 32 -21.99 16.76 -7.26
C VAL A 32 -22.65 16.10 -6.07
N GLY A 33 -23.97 16.00 -6.09
CA GLY A 33 -24.71 15.33 -5.02
C GLY A 33 -24.80 13.81 -5.23
N PRO A 34 -25.11 13.05 -4.17
CA PRO A 34 -25.20 11.57 -4.26
C PRO A 34 -26.28 11.06 -5.23
N LYS A 35 -27.19 11.93 -5.70
CA LYS A 35 -28.24 11.61 -6.67
C LYS A 35 -27.90 12.02 -8.10
N ASP A 36 -26.81 12.76 -8.30
CA ASP A 36 -26.42 13.23 -9.61
C ASP A 36 -25.83 12.08 -10.42
N LYS A 37 -26.27 11.93 -11.66
CA LYS A 37 -25.76 10.91 -12.58
C LYS A 37 -24.49 11.47 -13.22
N ILE A 38 -23.34 11.07 -12.68
CA ILE A 38 -22.04 11.40 -13.27
C ILE A 38 -21.54 10.24 -14.11
N LYS A 39 -20.74 10.54 -15.13
CA LYS A 39 -20.19 9.55 -16.05
C LYS A 39 -18.71 9.79 -16.27
N VAL A 40 -17.98 8.70 -16.38
CA VAL A 40 -16.60 8.72 -16.88
C VAL A 40 -16.60 9.25 -18.32
N THR A 41 -15.74 10.20 -18.62
CA THR A 41 -15.57 10.78 -19.96
C THR A 41 -14.25 10.41 -20.61
N LYS A 42 -13.20 10.18 -19.80
CA LYS A 42 -11.85 9.90 -20.31
C LYS A 42 -11.03 9.11 -19.30
N ILE A 43 -10.16 8.24 -19.82
CA ILE A 43 -9.08 7.59 -19.08
C ILE A 43 -7.77 7.96 -19.75
N GLU A 44 -6.79 8.36 -18.97
CA GLU A 44 -5.44 8.68 -19.40
C GLU A 44 -4.42 7.93 -18.53
N SER A 45 -3.32 7.51 -19.11
CA SER A 45 -2.23 6.89 -18.38
C SER A 45 -0.92 7.62 -18.64
N PHE A 46 -0.07 7.70 -17.62
CA PHE A 46 1.18 8.44 -17.65
C PHE A 46 2.29 7.55 -17.12
N VAL A 47 3.31 7.31 -17.94
CA VAL A 47 4.53 6.60 -17.52
C VAL A 47 5.60 7.64 -17.26
N LEU A 48 6.21 7.58 -16.07
CA LEU A 48 7.29 8.50 -15.70
C LEU A 48 8.67 7.89 -15.96
N LYS A 49 9.67 8.74 -16.09
CA LYS A 49 11.10 8.36 -16.29
C LYS A 49 11.63 7.45 -15.17
N ASN A 50 11.05 7.52 -13.97
CA ASN A 50 11.39 6.65 -12.84
C ASN A 50 10.62 5.32 -12.83
N THR A 51 9.86 5.04 -13.88
CA THR A 51 8.98 3.87 -14.10
C THR A 51 7.63 3.90 -13.41
N TRP A 52 7.30 4.88 -12.58
CA TRP A 52 5.96 4.97 -11.99
C TRP A 52 4.88 5.16 -13.06
N VAL A 53 3.70 4.57 -12.83
CA VAL A 53 2.60 4.56 -13.79
C VAL A 53 1.33 5.07 -13.14
N PHE A 54 0.85 6.20 -13.62
CA PHE A 54 -0.38 6.81 -13.13
C PHE A 54 -1.54 6.59 -14.11
N VAL A 55 -2.74 6.50 -13.57
CA VAL A 55 -3.99 6.58 -14.32
C VAL A 55 -4.83 7.73 -13.81
N LYS A 56 -5.38 8.52 -14.73
CA LYS A 56 -6.32 9.61 -14.47
C LYS A 56 -7.66 9.27 -15.11
N ILE A 57 -8.72 9.38 -14.33
CA ILE A 57 -10.10 9.22 -14.79
C ILE A 57 -10.82 10.55 -14.66
N SER A 58 -11.40 11.05 -15.75
CA SER A 58 -12.16 12.30 -15.80
C SER A 58 -13.65 12.00 -15.91
N THR A 59 -14.49 12.91 -15.39
CA THR A 59 -15.96 12.81 -15.43
C THR A 59 -16.59 14.03 -16.10
N ASP A 60 -17.84 13.90 -16.53
CA ASP A 60 -18.65 14.98 -17.09
C ASP A 60 -19.03 16.06 -16.05
N ALA A 61 -18.88 15.77 -14.76
CA ALA A 61 -19.05 16.72 -13.68
C ALA A 61 -17.77 17.51 -13.33
N GLY A 62 -16.68 17.35 -14.11
CA GLY A 62 -15.39 17.99 -13.84
C GLY A 62 -14.60 17.40 -12.66
N VAL A 63 -15.12 16.35 -12.02
CA VAL A 63 -14.38 15.61 -10.98
C VAL A 63 -13.39 14.67 -11.63
N THR A 64 -12.15 14.67 -11.14
CA THR A 64 -11.09 13.75 -11.60
C THR A 64 -10.57 12.90 -10.47
N GLY A 65 -10.24 11.64 -10.77
CA GLY A 65 -9.57 10.73 -9.84
C GLY A 65 -8.25 10.23 -10.37
N TRP A 66 -7.36 9.95 -9.44
CA TRP A 66 -6.02 9.46 -9.70
C TRP A 66 -5.79 8.11 -9.04
N GLY A 67 -5.09 7.24 -9.75
CA GLY A 67 -4.60 5.97 -9.22
C GLY A 67 -3.20 5.68 -9.74
N GLU A 68 -2.59 4.66 -9.19
CA GLU A 68 -1.24 4.26 -9.53
C GLU A 68 -1.19 2.75 -9.75
N MET A 69 -0.41 2.32 -10.73
CA MET A 69 -0.25 0.93 -11.14
C MET A 69 1.18 0.46 -10.86
N LEU A 70 1.39 -0.85 -10.88
CA LEU A 70 2.71 -1.45 -10.71
C LEU A 70 3.71 -0.88 -11.73
N LYS A 71 4.92 -0.56 -11.25
CA LYS A 71 5.97 0.08 -12.03
C LYS A 71 6.73 -0.88 -12.96
N ASP A 72 6.80 -2.18 -12.62
CA ASP A 72 7.73 -3.09 -13.27
C ASP A 72 7.33 -3.41 -14.72
N ASP A 73 6.04 -3.51 -15.02
CA ASP A 73 5.52 -3.65 -16.39
C ASP A 73 4.87 -2.35 -16.89
N ALA A 74 5.54 -1.22 -16.71
CA ALA A 74 4.98 0.11 -16.86
C ALA A 74 4.25 0.34 -18.19
N LYS A 75 4.86 -0.01 -19.33
CA LYS A 75 4.25 0.17 -20.67
C LYS A 75 3.02 -0.73 -20.86
N ALA A 76 3.06 -1.97 -20.38
CA ALA A 76 1.95 -2.89 -20.47
C ALA A 76 0.78 -2.44 -19.57
N CYS A 77 1.06 -1.99 -18.35
CA CYS A 77 0.06 -1.42 -17.44
C CYS A 77 -0.60 -0.18 -18.05
N ALA A 78 0.19 0.74 -18.60
CA ALA A 78 -0.33 1.96 -19.21
C ALA A 78 -1.22 1.67 -20.42
N ALA A 79 -0.81 0.77 -21.31
CA ALA A 79 -1.60 0.37 -22.48
C ALA A 79 -2.91 -0.34 -22.08
N GLY A 80 -2.82 -1.27 -21.12
CA GLY A 80 -4.00 -2.01 -20.66
C GLY A 80 -5.00 -1.14 -19.89
N ALA A 81 -4.57 -0.07 -19.22
CA ALA A 81 -5.49 0.87 -18.60
C ALA A 81 -6.31 1.62 -19.66
N LEU A 82 -5.74 1.94 -20.82
CA LEU A 82 -6.45 2.55 -21.95
C LEU A 82 -7.41 1.57 -22.62
N GLU A 83 -7.10 0.28 -22.68
CA GLU A 83 -8.03 -0.76 -23.19
C GLU A 83 -9.31 -0.84 -22.34
N VAL A 84 -9.21 -0.69 -21.02
CA VAL A 84 -10.37 -0.68 -20.12
C VAL A 84 -11.29 0.54 -20.37
N ALA A 85 -10.80 1.60 -21.02
CA ALA A 85 -11.60 2.78 -21.34
C ALA A 85 -12.83 2.45 -22.19
N ASP A 86 -12.74 1.48 -23.11
CA ASP A 86 -13.86 1.05 -23.98
C ASP A 86 -15.06 0.58 -23.16
N TYR A 87 -14.80 0.00 -21.99
CA TYR A 87 -15.85 -0.41 -21.06
C TYR A 87 -16.29 0.73 -20.13
N LEU A 88 -15.33 1.48 -19.58
CA LEU A 88 -15.58 2.35 -18.41
C LEU A 88 -16.12 3.73 -18.81
N VAL A 89 -15.81 4.24 -20.01
CA VAL A 89 -16.35 5.52 -20.53
C VAL A 89 -17.87 5.42 -20.64
N GLY A 90 -18.57 6.44 -20.14
CA GLY A 90 -20.04 6.48 -20.07
C GLY A 90 -20.65 5.80 -18.83
N GLN A 91 -19.84 5.07 -18.03
CA GLN A 91 -20.29 4.43 -16.79
C GLN A 91 -20.29 5.40 -15.60
N ASP A 92 -21.05 5.07 -14.58
CA ASP A 92 -21.06 5.77 -13.28
C ASP A 92 -19.85 5.37 -12.44
N PRO A 93 -18.86 6.27 -12.20
CA PRO A 93 -17.62 5.94 -11.50
C PRO A 93 -17.83 5.58 -10.02
N THR A 94 -18.96 5.92 -9.42
CA THR A 94 -19.22 5.66 -7.99
C THR A 94 -19.56 4.20 -7.72
N ARG A 95 -19.81 3.39 -8.75
CA ARG A 95 -20.06 1.96 -8.63
C ARG A 95 -18.77 1.14 -8.53
N VAL A 96 -17.84 1.54 -7.66
CA VAL A 96 -16.46 1.02 -7.60
C VAL A 96 -16.42 -0.50 -7.55
N ALA A 97 -17.11 -1.14 -6.59
CA ALA A 97 -17.12 -2.60 -6.47
C ALA A 97 -17.74 -3.30 -7.69
N PHE A 98 -18.70 -2.69 -8.36
CA PHE A 98 -19.28 -3.21 -9.60
C PHE A 98 -18.23 -3.22 -10.71
N HIS A 99 -17.49 -2.11 -10.90
CA HIS A 99 -16.45 -2.01 -11.92
C HIS A 99 -15.29 -2.94 -11.63
N TRP A 100 -14.92 -3.08 -10.36
CA TRP A 100 -13.92 -4.08 -9.96
C TRP A 100 -14.32 -5.48 -10.44
N GLN A 101 -15.58 -5.89 -10.17
CA GLN A 101 -16.10 -7.19 -10.58
C GLN A 101 -16.22 -7.31 -12.11
N ALA A 102 -16.65 -6.26 -12.80
CA ALA A 102 -16.78 -6.26 -14.25
C ALA A 102 -15.44 -6.46 -14.96
N ILE A 103 -14.39 -5.75 -14.53
CA ILE A 103 -13.03 -5.87 -15.07
C ILE A 103 -12.48 -7.27 -14.78
N GLN A 104 -12.63 -7.76 -13.56
CA GLN A 104 -12.14 -9.09 -13.16
C GLN A 104 -12.83 -10.22 -13.90
N ARG A 105 -14.16 -10.14 -14.08
CA ARG A 105 -14.97 -11.22 -14.67
C ARG A 105 -15.11 -11.12 -16.17
N GLY A 106 -14.93 -9.92 -16.74
CA GLY A 106 -14.99 -9.68 -18.18
C GLY A 106 -13.85 -10.37 -18.94
N ALA A 107 -12.72 -10.62 -18.28
CA ALA A 107 -11.63 -11.36 -18.87
C ALA A 107 -11.86 -12.88 -18.75
N PHE A 108 -11.78 -13.61 -19.88
CA PHE A 108 -11.83 -15.07 -19.86
C PHE A 108 -10.62 -15.66 -19.14
N TYR A 109 -9.40 -15.17 -19.49
CA TYR A 109 -8.16 -15.47 -18.76
C TYR A 109 -7.97 -14.45 -17.64
N ARG A 110 -8.35 -14.84 -16.43
CA ARG A 110 -8.38 -13.97 -15.24
C ARG A 110 -7.02 -13.89 -14.55
N GLY A 111 -6.79 -12.75 -13.91
CA GLY A 111 -5.63 -12.54 -13.06
C GLY A 111 -4.35 -12.27 -13.86
N GLY A 112 -3.24 -12.46 -13.17
CA GLY A 112 -1.91 -12.12 -13.65
C GLY A 112 -1.48 -10.71 -13.21
N PRO A 113 -0.15 -10.49 -13.10
CA PRO A 113 0.41 -9.28 -12.50
C PRO A 113 -0.05 -7.99 -13.20
N VAL A 114 0.04 -7.94 -14.54
CA VAL A 114 -0.30 -6.74 -15.31
C VAL A 114 -1.80 -6.41 -15.20
N LYS A 115 -2.69 -7.41 -15.39
CA LYS A 115 -4.13 -7.17 -15.30
C LYS A 115 -4.57 -6.72 -13.92
N THR A 116 -4.01 -7.30 -12.88
CA THR A 116 -4.36 -6.94 -11.52
C THR A 116 -3.81 -5.56 -11.15
N ALA A 117 -2.63 -5.20 -11.66
CA ALA A 117 -2.07 -3.85 -11.51
C ALA A 117 -2.95 -2.78 -12.20
N ILE A 118 -3.42 -3.04 -13.43
CA ILE A 118 -4.36 -2.17 -14.14
C ILE A 118 -5.65 -1.98 -13.32
N GLN A 119 -6.20 -3.08 -12.84
CA GLN A 119 -7.39 -3.07 -11.99
C GLN A 119 -7.17 -2.28 -10.70
N SER A 120 -5.98 -2.40 -10.10
CA SER A 120 -5.60 -1.67 -8.88
C SER A 120 -5.57 -0.16 -9.08
N GLY A 121 -4.95 0.32 -10.15
CA GLY A 121 -4.89 1.75 -10.44
C GLY A 121 -6.27 2.34 -10.77
N ILE A 122 -7.08 1.64 -11.56
CA ILE A 122 -8.45 2.06 -11.88
C ILE A 122 -9.31 2.10 -10.60
N ASP A 123 -9.22 1.09 -9.74
CA ASP A 123 -9.94 1.02 -8.46
C ASP A 123 -9.59 2.23 -7.56
N GLN A 124 -8.32 2.56 -7.43
CA GLN A 124 -7.88 3.73 -6.66
C GLN A 124 -8.47 5.03 -7.23
N ALA A 125 -8.42 5.21 -8.56
CA ALA A 125 -8.97 6.41 -9.22
C ALA A 125 -10.48 6.52 -9.04
N LEU A 126 -11.23 5.41 -9.10
CA LEU A 126 -12.67 5.39 -8.86
C LEU A 126 -13.02 5.68 -7.40
N TRP A 127 -12.23 5.18 -6.43
CA TRP A 127 -12.38 5.55 -5.03
C TRP A 127 -12.07 7.02 -4.79
N ASP A 128 -11.07 7.57 -5.47
CA ASP A 128 -10.73 9.00 -5.39
C ASP A 128 -11.89 9.87 -5.88
N ILE A 129 -12.47 9.55 -7.05
CA ILE A 129 -13.69 10.21 -7.56
C ILE A 129 -14.82 10.08 -6.54
N THR A 130 -15.08 8.88 -6.07
CA THR A 130 -16.21 8.61 -5.16
C THR A 130 -16.10 9.43 -3.88
N GLY A 131 -14.92 9.48 -3.27
CA GLY A 131 -14.67 10.30 -2.09
C GLY A 131 -14.86 11.80 -2.37
N LYS A 132 -14.39 12.28 -3.52
CA LYS A 132 -14.57 13.69 -3.96
C LYS A 132 -16.03 14.03 -4.20
N VAL A 133 -16.79 13.14 -4.86
CA VAL A 133 -18.23 13.32 -5.10
C VAL A 133 -19.01 13.42 -3.80
N PHE A 134 -18.72 12.54 -2.83
CA PHE A 134 -19.38 12.58 -1.54
C PHE A 134 -18.79 13.60 -0.55
N GLY A 135 -17.72 14.29 -0.91
CA GLY A 135 -17.06 15.30 -0.07
C GLY A 135 -16.35 14.72 1.16
N VAL A 136 -15.93 13.45 1.12
CA VAL A 136 -15.31 12.76 2.25
C VAL A 136 -14.04 12.00 1.83
N PRO A 137 -13.08 11.80 2.74
CA PRO A 137 -11.94 10.93 2.48
C PRO A 137 -12.38 9.48 2.37
N VAL A 138 -11.65 8.67 1.59
CA VAL A 138 -12.00 7.28 1.26
C VAL A 138 -12.21 6.43 2.52
N HIS A 139 -11.38 6.59 3.56
CA HIS A 139 -11.54 5.81 4.80
C HIS A 139 -12.93 5.96 5.45
N ARG A 140 -13.62 7.11 5.25
CA ARG A 140 -14.99 7.30 5.74
C ARG A 140 -15.98 6.40 5.00
N LEU A 141 -15.77 6.18 3.72
CA LEU A 141 -16.60 5.29 2.89
C LEU A 141 -16.30 3.80 3.17
N LEU A 142 -15.11 3.50 3.67
CA LEU A 142 -14.71 2.14 4.06
C LEU A 142 -15.21 1.71 5.45
N GLY A 143 -15.97 2.55 6.13
CA GLY A 143 -16.56 2.28 7.44
C GLY A 143 -16.10 3.23 8.55
N GLY A 144 -15.21 4.16 8.23
CA GLY A 144 -14.64 5.14 9.14
C GLY A 144 -13.30 4.70 9.75
N PRO A 145 -12.60 5.64 10.41
CA PRO A 145 -11.28 5.36 10.94
C PRO A 145 -11.35 4.52 12.23
N THR A 146 -10.45 3.54 12.33
CA THR A 146 -10.20 2.72 13.52
C THR A 146 -9.02 3.25 14.34
N ARG A 147 -8.35 4.30 13.86
CA ARG A 147 -7.20 4.97 14.49
C ARG A 147 -7.14 6.44 14.10
N ASP A 148 -6.41 7.25 14.88
CA ASP A 148 -6.26 8.70 14.63
C ASP A 148 -5.03 9.03 13.78
N ARG A 149 -4.11 8.10 13.64
CA ARG A 149 -2.83 8.25 12.94
C ARG A 149 -2.30 6.89 12.49
N VAL A 150 -1.44 6.88 11.50
CA VAL A 150 -0.85 5.67 10.90
C VAL A 150 0.62 5.59 11.26
N ARG A 151 1.05 4.51 11.95
CA ARG A 151 2.47 4.23 12.19
C ARG A 151 3.18 3.98 10.86
N VAL A 152 4.40 4.50 10.73
CA VAL A 152 5.18 4.38 9.49
C VAL A 152 6.58 3.86 9.76
N TYR A 153 7.18 3.21 8.76
CA TYR A 153 8.60 2.88 8.75
C TYR A 153 9.28 3.37 7.47
N GLY A 154 10.60 3.51 7.53
CA GLY A 154 11.42 3.98 6.42
C GLY A 154 12.86 4.21 6.89
N VAL A 155 13.45 5.33 6.50
CA VAL A 155 14.75 5.76 7.02
C VAL A 155 14.58 6.21 8.47
N LEU A 156 15.42 5.69 9.39
CA LEU A 156 15.38 6.10 10.79
C LEU A 156 15.58 7.61 10.91
N ASP A 157 14.70 8.26 11.66
CA ASP A 157 14.73 9.70 11.88
C ASP A 157 14.24 10.00 13.30
N GLU A 158 15.19 10.31 14.20
CA GLU A 158 14.89 10.61 15.61
C GLU A 158 14.01 11.86 15.75
N LYS A 159 14.16 12.86 14.86
CA LYS A 159 13.36 14.10 14.92
C LYS A 159 11.90 13.84 14.54
N LYS A 160 11.68 12.91 13.62
CA LYS A 160 10.34 12.44 13.23
C LYS A 160 9.84 11.30 14.13
N GLY A 161 10.68 10.75 15.02
CA GLY A 161 10.37 9.61 15.88
C GLY A 161 10.21 8.30 15.13
N ILE A 162 10.80 8.17 13.93
CA ILE A 162 10.75 6.92 13.13
C ILE A 162 11.72 5.92 13.74
N ASN A 163 11.17 4.86 14.32
CA ASN A 163 11.89 3.83 15.06
C ASN A 163 11.68 2.41 14.48
N ALA A 164 11.31 2.31 13.22
CA ALA A 164 11.18 1.06 12.51
C ALA A 164 11.80 1.16 11.11
N MET A 165 12.45 0.10 10.67
CA MET A 165 13.10 0.01 9.36
C MET A 165 13.06 -1.41 8.81
N LYS A 166 13.24 -1.54 7.50
CA LYS A 166 13.47 -2.80 6.81
C LYS A 166 14.83 -2.78 6.15
N VAL A 167 15.58 -3.86 6.21
CA VAL A 167 16.92 -3.96 5.67
C VAL A 167 17.10 -5.21 4.83
N ARG A 168 17.84 -5.06 3.74
CA ARG A 168 18.43 -6.18 2.98
C ARG A 168 19.87 -6.34 3.44
N LEU A 169 20.27 -7.57 3.67
CA LEU A 169 21.60 -7.87 4.22
C LEU A 169 22.61 -8.35 3.17
N ASN A 170 22.28 -8.29 1.90
CA ASN A 170 23.10 -8.72 0.76
C ASN A 170 24.34 -7.84 0.46
N GLY A 171 24.77 -7.02 1.39
CA GLY A 171 26.01 -6.25 1.31
C GLY A 171 25.97 -5.01 0.45
N LYS A 172 27.15 -4.57 -0.03
CA LYS A 172 27.31 -3.37 -0.86
C LYS A 172 26.79 -3.57 -2.29
N THR A 173 26.71 -4.80 -2.74
CA THR A 173 26.15 -5.15 -4.04
C THR A 173 24.63 -5.22 -3.90
N ARG A 174 23.92 -4.57 -4.81
CA ARG A 174 22.45 -4.70 -4.91
C ARG A 174 22.03 -5.99 -5.60
N LEU A 175 22.98 -6.88 -5.84
CA LEU A 175 22.71 -8.17 -6.47
C LEU A 175 22.02 -9.07 -5.46
N PRO A 176 21.06 -9.88 -5.90
CA PRO A 176 20.47 -10.93 -5.09
C PRO A 176 21.57 -11.85 -4.57
N PHE A 177 21.28 -12.54 -3.47
CA PHE A 177 22.18 -13.58 -3.00
C PHE A 177 22.35 -14.64 -4.09
N LYS A 178 23.56 -15.15 -4.24
CA LYS A 178 23.79 -16.31 -5.11
C LYS A 178 22.95 -17.48 -4.63
N TYR A 179 22.39 -18.22 -5.56
CA TYR A 179 21.45 -19.31 -5.29
C TYR A 179 22.02 -20.37 -4.32
N ASN A 180 23.32 -20.61 -4.34
CA ASN A 180 24.04 -21.62 -3.52
C ASN A 180 25.16 -20.99 -2.68
N GLU A 181 24.88 -19.94 -1.92
CA GLU A 181 25.89 -19.34 -1.07
C GLU A 181 26.18 -20.21 0.18
N GLY A 182 27.46 -20.34 0.53
CA GLY A 182 27.94 -21.19 1.61
C GLY A 182 27.96 -20.51 2.99
N ALA A 183 28.59 -21.17 3.95
CA ALA A 183 28.66 -20.75 5.36
C ALA A 183 29.23 -19.32 5.54
N MET A 184 30.22 -18.94 4.74
CA MET A 184 30.82 -17.59 4.82
C MET A 184 29.80 -16.47 4.63
N MET A 185 28.83 -16.62 3.74
CA MET A 185 27.77 -15.64 3.53
C MET A 185 26.87 -15.53 4.76
N VAL A 186 26.53 -16.64 5.39
CA VAL A 186 25.71 -16.66 6.62
C VAL A 186 26.43 -15.89 7.75
N ASP A 187 27.72 -16.13 7.93
CA ASP A 187 28.52 -15.41 8.94
C ASP A 187 28.60 -13.91 8.64
N GLU A 188 28.86 -13.54 7.39
CA GLU A 188 28.98 -12.15 6.97
C GLU A 188 27.67 -11.37 7.16
N VAL A 189 26.54 -11.95 6.77
CA VAL A 189 25.21 -11.35 6.96
C VAL A 189 24.89 -11.22 8.45
N THR A 190 25.24 -12.25 9.24
CA THR A 190 25.01 -12.25 10.68
C THR A 190 25.79 -11.13 11.38
N GLU A 191 27.07 -10.98 11.10
CA GLU A 191 27.89 -9.92 11.67
C GLU A 191 27.39 -8.51 11.26
N ARG A 192 26.93 -8.33 10.03
CA ARG A 192 26.33 -7.06 9.59
C ARG A 192 25.05 -6.73 10.37
N PHE A 193 24.17 -7.70 10.55
CA PHE A 193 22.94 -7.49 11.29
C PHE A 193 23.20 -7.23 12.78
N LYS A 194 24.11 -7.96 13.37
CA LYS A 194 24.59 -7.75 14.75
C LYS A 194 25.11 -6.32 14.93
N ALA A 195 26.02 -5.86 14.10
CA ALA A 195 26.56 -4.51 14.12
C ALA A 195 25.46 -3.43 13.95
N LEU A 196 24.48 -3.69 13.07
CA LEU A 196 23.32 -2.82 12.93
C LEU A 196 22.50 -2.77 14.22
N ARG A 197 22.17 -3.91 14.80
CA ARG A 197 21.39 -4.03 16.04
C ARG A 197 22.10 -3.34 17.21
N GLU A 198 23.39 -3.52 17.35
CA GLU A 198 24.21 -2.84 18.38
C GLU A 198 24.19 -1.32 18.21
N ARG A 199 24.29 -0.84 16.97
CA ARG A 199 24.27 0.60 16.65
C ARG A 199 22.92 1.26 16.95
N VAL A 200 21.80 0.62 16.61
CA VAL A 200 20.47 1.25 16.74
C VAL A 200 19.76 0.87 18.04
N GLY A 201 20.24 -0.13 18.77
CA GLY A 201 19.66 -0.60 20.02
C GLY A 201 18.34 -1.37 19.87
N LYS A 202 17.78 -1.82 21.00
CA LYS A 202 16.56 -2.64 21.06
C LYS A 202 15.27 -1.84 20.85
N GLY A 203 15.33 -0.51 20.93
CA GLY A 203 14.18 0.37 20.73
C GLY A 203 13.76 0.56 19.25
N VAL A 204 14.52 -0.02 18.31
CA VAL A 204 14.25 0.03 16.88
C VAL A 204 13.77 -1.32 16.38
N ASP A 205 12.61 -1.34 15.72
CA ASP A 205 12.08 -2.52 15.03
C ASP A 205 12.81 -2.69 13.69
N ILE A 206 13.43 -3.86 13.43
CA ILE A 206 14.18 -4.12 12.20
C ILE A 206 13.60 -5.34 11.50
N GLY A 207 12.86 -5.13 10.41
CA GLY A 207 12.50 -6.19 9.46
C GLY A 207 13.70 -6.56 8.59
N VAL A 208 13.84 -7.85 8.30
CA VAL A 208 14.91 -8.39 7.43
C VAL A 208 14.28 -8.95 6.17
N GLU A 209 14.68 -8.43 5.03
CA GLU A 209 14.14 -8.81 3.74
C GLU A 209 15.09 -9.73 2.98
N PHE A 210 14.55 -10.85 2.49
CA PHE A 210 15.26 -11.84 1.69
C PHE A 210 14.92 -11.74 0.19
N HIS A 211 13.76 -11.20 -0.18
CA HIS A 211 13.22 -11.20 -1.56
C HIS A 211 13.13 -12.58 -2.23
N GLY A 212 13.11 -13.65 -1.44
CA GLY A 212 13.20 -15.00 -1.97
C GLY A 212 14.48 -15.30 -2.75
N ALA A 213 15.51 -14.47 -2.58
CA ALA A 213 16.74 -14.49 -3.39
C ALA A 213 17.74 -15.55 -2.97
N VAL A 214 17.46 -16.31 -1.90
CA VAL A 214 18.29 -17.42 -1.43
C VAL A 214 17.49 -18.73 -1.41
N GLN A 215 18.19 -19.84 -1.55
CA GLN A 215 17.54 -21.15 -1.39
C GLN A 215 16.99 -21.36 0.02
N PRO A 216 15.91 -22.13 0.19
CA PRO A 216 15.32 -22.43 1.48
C PRO A 216 16.31 -22.92 2.55
N PRO A 217 17.28 -23.84 2.26
CA PRO A 217 18.27 -24.23 3.25
C PRO A 217 19.16 -23.07 3.74
N THR A 218 19.58 -22.19 2.83
CA THR A 218 20.38 -21.02 3.15
C THR A 218 19.56 -20.01 3.94
N ALA A 219 18.31 -19.74 3.53
CA ALA A 219 17.39 -18.88 4.26
C ALA A 219 17.15 -19.38 5.68
N MET A 220 16.98 -20.70 5.88
CA MET A 220 16.85 -21.32 7.20
C MET A 220 18.10 -21.11 8.07
N SER A 221 19.30 -21.23 7.48
CA SER A 221 20.55 -21.00 8.18
C SER A 221 20.68 -19.55 8.62
N LEU A 222 20.36 -18.59 7.75
CA LEU A 222 20.31 -17.17 8.04
C LEU A 222 19.30 -16.84 9.13
N MET A 223 18.06 -17.31 9.02
CA MET A 223 17.02 -17.08 10.02
C MET A 223 17.47 -17.52 11.39
N LYS A 224 18.07 -18.73 11.51
CA LYS A 224 18.60 -19.25 12.77
C LYS A 224 19.76 -18.41 13.31
N ALA A 225 20.67 -17.97 12.45
CA ALA A 225 21.83 -17.16 12.86
C ALA A 225 21.45 -15.74 13.30
N LEU A 226 20.39 -15.16 12.69
CA LEU A 226 19.91 -13.82 13.01
C LEU A 226 18.99 -13.78 14.24
N GLU A 227 18.35 -14.88 14.61
CA GLU A 227 17.37 -14.98 15.69
C GLU A 227 17.84 -14.41 17.03
N PRO A 228 19.10 -14.62 17.51
CA PRO A 228 19.61 -14.04 18.75
C PRO A 228 19.59 -12.51 18.80
N TYR A 229 19.60 -11.85 17.65
CA TYR A 229 19.59 -10.39 17.50
C TYR A 229 18.19 -9.81 17.34
N GLN A 230 17.14 -10.64 17.48
CA GLN A 230 15.74 -10.26 17.53
C GLN A 230 15.30 -9.41 16.34
N PRO A 231 15.30 -9.94 15.09
CA PRO A 231 14.60 -9.32 13.97
C PRO A 231 13.13 -9.17 14.30
N TRP A 232 12.50 -8.11 13.80
CA TRP A 232 11.06 -7.92 14.00
C TRP A 232 10.23 -8.88 13.16
N PHE A 233 10.64 -9.10 11.91
CA PHE A 233 10.10 -10.12 11.01
C PHE A 233 11.14 -10.50 9.95
N TYR A 234 10.92 -11.63 9.30
CA TYR A 234 11.60 -12.03 8.07
C TYR A 234 10.63 -11.91 6.90
N GLU A 235 11.00 -11.14 5.87
CA GLU A 235 10.19 -10.91 4.69
C GLU A 235 10.69 -11.76 3.52
N GLU A 236 9.73 -12.41 2.80
CA GLU A 236 9.99 -13.20 1.60
C GLU A 236 11.14 -14.22 1.73
N ILE A 237 11.05 -15.07 2.75
CA ILE A 237 12.07 -16.10 3.06
C ILE A 237 12.22 -17.18 1.98
N ALA A 238 11.30 -17.25 1.04
CA ALA A 238 11.29 -18.10 -0.14
C ALA A 238 10.55 -17.40 -1.28
N GLN A 239 10.71 -17.88 -2.51
CA GLN A 239 9.94 -17.41 -3.66
C GLN A 239 8.44 -17.58 -3.41
N ALA A 240 7.66 -16.56 -3.71
CA ALA A 240 6.21 -16.52 -3.44
C ALA A 240 5.40 -17.59 -4.21
N LEU A 241 6.00 -18.19 -5.23
CA LEU A 241 5.35 -19.20 -6.09
C LEU A 241 5.19 -20.58 -5.40
N ASN A 242 5.90 -20.85 -4.31
CA ASN A 242 5.77 -22.11 -3.57
C ASN A 242 5.40 -21.87 -2.11
N VAL A 243 4.10 -21.77 -1.88
CA VAL A 243 3.54 -21.47 -0.55
C VAL A 243 3.81 -22.60 0.45
N ASP A 244 3.90 -23.85 0.00
CA ASP A 244 4.16 -25.01 0.89
C ASP A 244 5.55 -24.91 1.51
N VAL A 245 6.56 -24.59 0.71
CA VAL A 245 7.93 -24.38 1.22
C VAL A 245 7.96 -23.26 2.25
N MET A 246 7.30 -22.13 1.97
CA MET A 246 7.23 -21.01 2.93
C MET A 246 6.52 -21.43 4.21
N ALA A 247 5.42 -22.19 4.12
CA ALA A 247 4.69 -22.70 5.28
C ALA A 247 5.52 -23.66 6.15
N GLU A 248 6.34 -24.51 5.52
CA GLU A 248 7.27 -25.40 6.23
C GLU A 248 8.37 -24.61 6.97
N MET A 249 8.90 -23.56 6.35
CA MET A 249 9.91 -22.69 6.94
C MET A 249 9.32 -21.87 8.09
N ALA A 250 8.13 -21.32 7.93
CA ALA A 250 7.43 -20.53 8.95
C ALA A 250 7.23 -21.30 10.27
N LYS A 251 7.06 -22.62 10.21
CA LYS A 251 6.92 -23.49 11.40
C LYS A 251 8.22 -23.67 12.20
N LYS A 252 9.36 -23.29 11.63
CA LYS A 252 10.70 -23.55 12.21
C LYS A 252 11.32 -22.33 12.90
N THR A 253 10.61 -21.23 12.99
CA THR A 253 11.04 -20.02 13.68
C THR A 253 9.91 -19.43 14.50
N HIS A 254 10.26 -18.71 15.57
CA HIS A 254 9.30 -17.89 16.33
C HIS A 254 9.30 -16.42 15.88
N ILE A 255 10.24 -16.03 15.02
CA ILE A 255 10.23 -14.69 14.41
C ILE A 255 9.13 -14.65 13.34
N PRO A 256 8.25 -13.65 13.35
CA PRO A 256 7.16 -13.55 12.36
C PRO A 256 7.68 -13.58 10.91
N ILE A 257 7.00 -14.32 10.05
CA ILE A 257 7.22 -14.28 8.60
C ILE A 257 6.27 -13.29 7.97
N ALA A 258 6.78 -12.44 7.07
CA ALA A 258 6.03 -11.48 6.29
C ALA A 258 6.14 -11.80 4.79
N THR A 259 5.05 -11.61 4.05
CA THR A 259 5.01 -11.76 2.59
C THR A 259 3.78 -11.09 2.00
N GLY A 260 3.79 -10.83 0.69
CA GLY A 260 2.60 -10.34 0.02
C GLY A 260 2.85 -9.43 -1.17
N GLU A 261 4.02 -8.82 -1.32
CA GLU A 261 4.31 -7.85 -2.38
C GLU A 261 4.18 -8.44 -3.79
N ARG A 262 4.40 -9.74 -3.95
CA ARG A 262 4.29 -10.49 -5.22
C ARG A 262 3.04 -11.36 -5.31
N ILE A 263 2.08 -11.18 -4.38
CA ILE A 263 0.82 -11.92 -4.33
C ILE A 263 -0.33 -10.98 -4.66
N PHE A 264 -1.24 -11.44 -5.49
CA PHE A 264 -2.38 -10.64 -5.91
C PHE A 264 -3.71 -11.33 -5.65
N THR A 265 -4.74 -10.52 -5.43
CA THR A 265 -6.12 -10.88 -5.14
C THR A 265 -6.30 -11.74 -3.89
N LYS A 266 -7.50 -11.71 -3.35
CA LYS A 266 -7.90 -12.55 -2.19
C LYS A 266 -7.66 -14.05 -2.40
N TRP A 267 -7.66 -14.52 -3.64
CA TRP A 267 -7.43 -15.95 -3.93
C TRP A 267 -5.98 -16.37 -3.66
N GLY A 268 -4.99 -15.54 -4.00
CA GLY A 268 -3.60 -15.81 -3.64
C GLY A 268 -3.37 -15.69 -2.12
N PHE A 269 -3.90 -14.64 -1.49
CA PHE A 269 -3.77 -14.47 -0.04
C PHE A 269 -4.52 -15.54 0.77
N ARG A 270 -5.61 -16.11 0.24
CA ARG A 270 -6.30 -17.24 0.89
C ARG A 270 -5.35 -18.41 1.13
N GLU A 271 -4.56 -18.78 0.14
CA GLU A 271 -3.64 -19.91 0.25
C GLU A 271 -2.57 -19.67 1.32
N ILE A 272 -2.01 -18.45 1.38
CA ILE A 272 -1.05 -18.02 2.42
C ILE A 272 -1.66 -18.20 3.81
N LEU A 273 -2.90 -17.75 4.01
CA LEU A 273 -3.60 -17.81 5.29
C LEU A 273 -3.95 -19.25 5.69
N GLU A 274 -4.55 -20.03 4.78
CA GLU A 274 -4.94 -21.41 5.04
C GLU A 274 -3.74 -22.30 5.42
N LYS A 275 -2.60 -22.10 4.74
CA LYS A 275 -1.36 -22.83 5.01
C LYS A 275 -0.53 -22.24 6.15
N ARG A 276 -0.92 -21.05 6.66
CA ARG A 276 -0.16 -20.30 7.68
C ARG A 276 1.30 -20.06 7.25
N ALA A 277 1.48 -19.73 5.98
CA ALA A 277 2.80 -19.51 5.39
C ALA A 277 3.42 -18.16 5.80
N ALA A 278 2.61 -17.21 6.26
CA ALA A 278 3.06 -15.95 6.80
C ALA A 278 2.20 -15.50 7.99
N HIS A 279 2.81 -14.70 8.86
CA HIS A 279 2.17 -14.09 10.04
C HIS A 279 1.74 -12.66 9.76
N ILE A 280 2.45 -11.94 8.87
CA ILE A 280 2.20 -10.56 8.47
C ILE A 280 1.96 -10.55 6.96
N LEU A 281 0.87 -9.93 6.51
CA LEU A 281 0.60 -9.79 5.08
C LEU A 281 0.99 -8.40 4.59
N GLN A 282 1.68 -8.34 3.45
CA GLN A 282 2.21 -7.12 2.84
C GLN A 282 1.67 -6.92 1.41
N PRO A 283 0.32 -6.86 1.23
CA PRO A 283 -0.24 -6.62 -0.09
C PRO A 283 0.18 -5.24 -0.61
N ASP A 284 0.58 -5.15 -1.88
CA ASP A 284 0.81 -3.88 -2.56
C ASP A 284 -0.50 -3.38 -3.19
N ILE A 285 -0.91 -2.15 -2.88
CA ILE A 285 -2.18 -1.60 -3.32
C ILE A 285 -2.22 -1.31 -4.82
N CYS A 286 -1.05 -1.21 -5.47
CA CYS A 286 -0.93 -1.06 -6.92
C CYS A 286 -0.89 -2.39 -7.66
N TYR A 287 -0.84 -3.50 -6.93
CA TYR A 287 -0.65 -4.82 -7.49
C TYR A 287 -1.74 -5.83 -7.08
N ALA A 288 -2.13 -5.84 -5.81
CA ALA A 288 -3.00 -6.89 -5.27
C ALA A 288 -4.49 -6.72 -5.60
N GLY A 289 -4.90 -5.62 -6.27
CA GLY A 289 -6.29 -5.38 -6.70
C GLY A 289 -6.91 -4.10 -6.17
N GLY A 290 -6.10 -3.13 -5.71
CA GLY A 290 -6.56 -1.82 -5.24
C GLY A 290 -7.19 -1.84 -3.85
N ILE A 291 -7.82 -0.74 -3.49
CA ILE A 291 -8.45 -0.52 -2.18
C ILE A 291 -9.56 -1.55 -1.91
N THR A 292 -10.40 -1.80 -2.92
CA THR A 292 -11.53 -2.75 -2.84
C THR A 292 -11.06 -4.14 -2.43
N GLU A 293 -10.01 -4.64 -3.06
CA GLU A 293 -9.53 -6.01 -2.81
C GLU A 293 -8.70 -6.08 -1.53
N LEU A 294 -7.86 -5.09 -1.26
CA LEU A 294 -7.05 -5.07 -0.04
C LEU A 294 -7.91 -5.01 1.22
N ARG A 295 -9.06 -4.33 1.18
CA ARG A 295 -10.01 -4.35 2.29
C ARG A 295 -10.53 -5.75 2.58
N ILE A 296 -10.80 -6.54 1.52
CA ILE A 296 -11.25 -7.94 1.67
C ILE A 296 -10.10 -8.80 2.22
N ILE A 297 -8.88 -8.63 1.68
CA ILE A 297 -7.69 -9.33 2.16
C ILE A 297 -7.44 -9.03 3.63
N ALA A 298 -7.56 -7.77 4.05
CA ALA A 298 -7.42 -7.38 5.46
C ALA A 298 -8.45 -8.06 6.37
N GLY A 299 -9.72 -8.11 5.96
CA GLY A 299 -10.77 -8.80 6.71
C GLY A 299 -10.56 -10.32 6.79
N MET A 300 -10.06 -10.94 5.71
CA MET A 300 -9.65 -12.35 5.73
C MET A 300 -8.48 -12.57 6.71
N ALA A 301 -7.46 -11.72 6.65
CA ALA A 301 -6.28 -11.78 7.50
C ALA A 301 -6.63 -11.63 8.99
N GLU A 302 -7.57 -10.74 9.32
CA GLU A 302 -8.04 -10.54 10.70
C GLU A 302 -8.57 -11.84 11.32
N ALA A 303 -9.32 -12.64 10.56
CA ALA A 303 -9.84 -13.92 11.02
C ALA A 303 -8.74 -14.96 11.32
N TYR A 304 -7.54 -14.77 10.78
CA TYR A 304 -6.36 -15.61 11.03
C TYR A 304 -5.36 -14.96 12.01
N TYR A 305 -5.72 -13.84 12.64
CA TYR A 305 -4.87 -13.04 13.53
C TYR A 305 -3.61 -12.50 12.83
N SER A 306 -3.67 -12.29 11.52
CA SER A 306 -2.58 -11.76 10.71
C SER A 306 -2.77 -10.25 10.51
N PRO A 307 -1.82 -9.41 10.93
CA PRO A 307 -1.85 -7.98 10.62
C PRO A 307 -1.46 -7.70 9.17
N ILE A 308 -1.84 -6.49 8.73
CA ILE A 308 -1.52 -5.95 7.41
C ILE A 308 -0.43 -4.88 7.55
N ALA A 309 0.63 -5.01 6.75
CA ALA A 309 1.71 -4.02 6.60
C ALA A 309 1.94 -3.76 5.11
N PRO A 310 1.16 -2.88 4.45
CA PRO A 310 1.17 -2.73 3.00
C PRO A 310 2.56 -2.41 2.45
N HIS A 311 3.00 -3.20 1.45
CA HIS A 311 4.19 -2.90 0.65
C HIS A 311 3.95 -1.64 -0.18
N ASN A 312 4.92 -0.73 -0.23
CA ASN A 312 4.77 0.55 -0.93
C ASN A 312 6.09 1.14 -1.46
N PRO A 313 6.66 0.63 -2.55
CA PRO A 313 7.83 1.21 -3.23
C PRO A 313 7.44 2.24 -4.29
N GLN A 314 6.15 2.55 -4.41
CA GLN A 314 5.53 3.33 -5.45
C GLN A 314 5.45 4.83 -5.09
N GLY A 315 4.62 5.58 -5.80
CA GLY A 315 4.46 7.01 -5.69
C GLY A 315 3.32 7.46 -4.75
N PRO A 316 2.87 8.71 -4.92
CA PRO A 316 1.97 9.37 -3.98
C PRO A 316 0.55 8.78 -3.96
N CYS A 317 0.02 8.28 -5.08
CA CYS A 317 -1.32 7.69 -5.08
C CYS A 317 -1.33 6.36 -4.34
N SER A 318 -0.29 5.55 -4.52
CA SER A 318 -0.09 4.31 -3.77
C SER A 318 -0.04 4.56 -2.27
N LEU A 319 0.79 5.51 -1.82
CA LEU A 319 0.89 5.83 -0.40
C LEU A 319 -0.44 6.37 0.14
N ALA A 320 -1.08 7.30 -0.57
CA ALA A 320 -2.36 7.87 -0.13
C ALA A 320 -3.46 6.80 -0.02
N ALA A 321 -3.59 5.93 -1.02
CA ALA A 321 -4.55 4.83 -1.02
C ALA A 321 -4.28 3.85 0.14
N SER A 322 -3.00 3.51 0.39
CA SER A 322 -2.59 2.66 1.52
C SER A 322 -2.90 3.31 2.87
N LEU A 323 -2.68 4.63 3.01
CA LEU A 323 -3.03 5.38 4.22
C LEU A 323 -4.55 5.44 4.46
N GLN A 324 -5.36 5.57 3.39
CA GLN A 324 -6.82 5.50 3.49
C GLN A 324 -7.29 4.11 3.96
N LEU A 325 -6.70 3.04 3.42
CA LEU A 325 -6.97 1.68 3.87
C LEU A 325 -6.52 1.49 5.32
N ALA A 326 -5.28 1.85 5.64
CA ALA A 326 -4.69 1.72 6.98
C ALA A 326 -5.53 2.42 8.06
N ALA A 327 -6.15 3.55 7.72
CA ALA A 327 -7.05 4.26 8.62
C ALA A 327 -8.28 3.42 9.01
N SER A 328 -8.80 2.56 8.12
CA SER A 328 -10.10 1.88 8.25
C SER A 328 -10.03 0.42 8.69
N VAL A 329 -8.89 -0.27 8.53
CA VAL A 329 -8.76 -1.69 8.88
C VAL A 329 -8.22 -1.88 10.30
N PRO A 330 -8.84 -2.73 11.15
CA PRO A 330 -8.45 -2.84 12.55
C PRO A 330 -7.08 -3.52 12.74
N ASN A 331 -6.74 -4.50 11.92
CA ASN A 331 -5.53 -5.31 11.98
C ASN A 331 -4.32 -4.72 11.23
N PHE A 332 -4.25 -3.39 11.09
CA PHE A 332 -3.10 -2.72 10.48
C PHE A 332 -1.91 -2.68 11.44
N LEU A 333 -0.71 -2.99 10.95
CA LEU A 333 0.54 -2.99 11.70
C LEU A 333 1.35 -1.71 11.50
N ILE A 334 1.78 -1.46 10.26
CA ILE A 334 2.67 -0.35 9.91
C ILE A 334 2.66 -0.08 8.40
N GLN A 335 2.92 1.17 7.98
CA GLN A 335 2.98 1.57 6.57
C GLN A 335 4.42 1.72 6.10
N GLU A 336 4.77 1.04 5.01
CA GLU A 336 6.05 1.19 4.34
C GLU A 336 6.19 2.56 3.67
N ARG A 337 7.41 3.15 3.74
CA ARG A 337 7.75 4.47 3.18
C ARG A 337 6.74 5.58 3.50
N GLY A 338 6.02 5.42 4.58
CA GLY A 338 5.06 6.41 5.02
C GLY A 338 5.68 7.75 5.44
N ASP A 339 7.00 7.86 5.47
CA ASP A 339 7.77 9.07 5.73
C ASP A 339 7.97 9.97 4.49
N ASN A 340 7.65 9.49 3.28
CA ASN A 340 7.80 10.26 2.05
C ASN A 340 6.73 11.34 1.90
N GLU A 341 7.09 12.52 1.39
CA GLU A 341 6.21 13.68 1.25
C GLU A 341 5.82 13.97 -0.21
N TYR A 342 6.52 13.39 -1.19
CA TYR A 342 6.27 13.51 -2.64
C TYR A 342 6.06 14.96 -3.13
N THR A 343 6.87 15.89 -2.66
CA THR A 343 6.77 17.33 -2.98
C THR A 343 6.98 17.66 -4.46
N ASP A 344 7.62 16.74 -5.18
CA ASP A 344 7.92 16.79 -6.62
C ASP A 344 6.75 16.36 -7.53
N LEU A 345 5.68 15.83 -6.96
CA LEU A 345 4.48 15.39 -7.69
C LEU A 345 3.17 15.95 -7.12
N LEU A 346 3.18 16.39 -5.87
CA LEU A 346 1.99 16.89 -5.21
C LEU A 346 1.91 18.43 -5.24
N ALA A 347 0.68 18.96 -5.34
CA ALA A 347 0.40 20.39 -5.21
C ALA A 347 0.66 20.89 -3.79
N LYS A 348 0.42 20.02 -2.79
CA LYS A 348 0.77 20.23 -1.38
C LYS A 348 1.44 18.98 -0.85
N PRO A 349 2.51 19.09 -0.04
CA PRO A 349 3.15 17.93 0.57
C PRO A 349 2.17 17.17 1.47
N LEU A 350 2.41 15.90 1.65
CA LEU A 350 1.68 15.12 2.65
C LEU A 350 1.93 15.69 4.07
N PRO A 351 0.96 15.54 4.99
CA PRO A 351 1.17 15.93 6.39
C PRO A 351 2.45 15.31 6.95
N PRO A 352 3.28 16.04 7.70
CA PRO A 352 4.56 15.52 8.20
C PRO A 352 4.36 14.36 9.18
N VAL A 353 5.35 13.48 9.24
CA VAL A 353 5.41 12.42 10.26
C VAL A 353 5.80 13.04 11.61
N VAL A 354 5.07 12.71 12.65
CA VAL A 354 5.31 13.14 14.02
C VAL A 354 5.28 11.92 14.94
N ASN A 355 6.33 11.75 15.74
CA ASN A 355 6.47 10.61 16.65
C ASN A 355 6.25 9.24 15.97
N GLY A 356 6.85 9.07 14.78
CA GLY A 356 6.76 7.84 13.99
C GLY A 356 5.38 7.57 13.37
N HIS A 357 4.50 8.54 13.35
CA HIS A 357 3.15 8.41 12.82
C HIS A 357 2.82 9.55 11.86
N ARG A 358 2.08 9.23 10.82
CA ARG A 358 1.47 10.21 9.91
C ARG A 358 0.02 10.45 10.33
N PRO A 359 -0.44 11.71 10.42
CA PRO A 359 -1.86 12.03 10.59
C PRO A 359 -2.70 11.43 9.45
N LEU A 360 -3.97 11.17 9.71
CA LEU A 360 -4.91 10.73 8.67
C LEU A 360 -5.06 11.79 7.59
N LEU A 361 -5.18 11.35 6.34
CA LEU A 361 -5.53 12.22 5.21
C LEU A 361 -7.03 12.51 5.25
N THR A 362 -7.41 13.77 5.47
CA THR A 362 -8.81 14.17 5.72
C THR A 362 -9.49 14.86 4.55
N GLU A 363 -8.74 15.28 3.53
CA GLU A 363 -9.32 15.85 2.32
C GLU A 363 -10.13 14.80 1.54
N PRO A 364 -11.14 15.19 0.76
CA PRO A 364 -11.96 14.27 -0.03
C PRO A 364 -11.16 13.40 -1.00
N GLY A 365 -11.64 12.19 -1.25
CA GLY A 365 -10.98 11.20 -2.10
C GLY A 365 -9.80 10.53 -1.40
N LEU A 366 -8.69 10.35 -2.10
CA LEU A 366 -7.44 9.83 -1.53
C LEU A 366 -6.80 10.81 -0.54
N GLY A 367 -7.26 12.07 -0.50
CA GLY A 367 -6.72 13.09 0.41
C GLY A 367 -5.45 13.76 -0.10
N ILE A 368 -5.18 13.67 -1.40
CA ILE A 368 -4.05 14.30 -2.08
C ILE A 368 -4.50 15.02 -3.35
N THR A 369 -3.66 15.93 -3.84
CA THR A 369 -3.84 16.58 -5.14
C THR A 369 -2.56 16.47 -5.94
N ILE A 370 -2.63 15.78 -7.08
CA ILE A 370 -1.52 15.68 -8.04
C ILE A 370 -1.35 17.06 -8.71
N ASP A 371 -0.11 17.54 -8.76
CA ASP A 371 0.26 18.68 -9.60
C ASP A 371 0.55 18.17 -11.02
N GLU A 372 -0.41 18.38 -11.91
CA GLU A 372 -0.32 17.86 -13.28
C GLU A 372 0.89 18.42 -14.05
N ASN A 373 1.30 19.67 -13.79
CA ASN A 373 2.47 20.23 -14.45
C ASN A 373 3.75 19.54 -13.99
N LYS A 374 3.89 19.29 -12.69
CA LYS A 374 5.03 18.54 -12.14
C LYS A 374 5.06 17.11 -12.65
N LEU A 375 3.90 16.45 -12.72
CA LEU A 375 3.79 15.08 -13.25
C LEU A 375 4.18 15.05 -14.73
N MET A 376 3.64 15.94 -15.57
CA MET A 376 3.93 16.00 -17.01
C MET A 376 5.40 16.27 -17.29
N ALA A 377 6.10 17.04 -16.47
CA ALA A 377 7.55 17.24 -16.60
C ALA A 377 8.38 15.97 -16.38
N GLN A 378 7.81 14.97 -15.67
CA GLN A 378 8.45 13.69 -15.39
C GLN A 378 8.04 12.57 -16.36
N VAL A 379 7.01 12.79 -17.18
CA VAL A 379 6.57 11.81 -18.19
C VAL A 379 7.69 11.56 -19.19
N GLY A 380 7.91 10.29 -19.53
CA GLY A 380 8.97 9.90 -20.49
C GLY A 380 9.18 8.39 -20.51
N GLU A 381 10.23 7.97 -21.22
CA GLU A 381 10.59 6.57 -21.33
C GLU A 381 10.96 5.98 -19.97
N PRO A 382 10.33 4.88 -19.56
CA PRO A 382 10.68 4.18 -18.32
C PRO A 382 12.08 3.57 -18.41
N LYS A 383 12.63 3.20 -17.26
CA LYS A 383 13.87 2.44 -17.21
C LYS A 383 13.71 1.15 -18.03
N PRO A 384 14.71 0.78 -18.83
CA PRO A 384 14.63 -0.43 -19.63
C PRO A 384 14.58 -1.69 -18.74
N TYR A 385 13.91 -2.72 -19.23
CA TYR A 385 13.98 -4.05 -18.61
C TYR A 385 15.44 -4.52 -18.54
N LYS A 386 15.82 -5.06 -17.37
CA LYS A 386 17.16 -5.61 -17.15
C LYS A 386 17.06 -6.99 -16.54
N ALA A 387 17.51 -7.99 -17.28
CA ALA A 387 17.85 -9.28 -16.69
C ALA A 387 19.12 -9.14 -15.85
N GLN A 388 19.22 -9.93 -14.79
CA GLN A 388 20.40 -9.95 -13.93
C GLN A 388 21.22 -11.22 -14.17
N PHE A 389 22.53 -11.05 -14.15
CA PHE A 389 23.47 -12.13 -14.41
C PHE A 389 24.53 -12.16 -13.31
N ASP A 390 24.94 -13.38 -12.95
CA ASP A 390 26.09 -13.57 -12.05
C ASP A 390 27.36 -13.03 -12.72
N PRO A 391 28.11 -12.17 -12.05
CA PRO A 391 29.31 -11.57 -12.64
C PRO A 391 30.46 -12.58 -12.80
N ASP A 392 30.45 -13.70 -12.10
CA ASP A 392 31.54 -14.67 -12.11
C ASP A 392 31.38 -15.70 -13.25
N ASP A 393 30.18 -16.16 -13.53
CA ASP A 393 29.94 -17.21 -14.52
C ASP A 393 28.90 -16.86 -15.59
N GLY A 394 28.25 -15.69 -15.50
CA GLY A 394 27.25 -15.22 -16.46
C GLY A 394 25.90 -15.94 -16.37
N SER A 395 25.68 -16.76 -15.38
CA SER A 395 24.39 -17.41 -15.17
C SER A 395 23.28 -16.42 -14.82
N VAL A 396 22.03 -16.74 -15.18
CA VAL A 396 20.87 -15.92 -14.81
C VAL A 396 20.63 -16.04 -13.32
N ILE A 397 20.48 -14.91 -12.64
CA ILE A 397 20.14 -14.85 -11.22
C ILE A 397 18.78 -14.18 -11.01
N ASP A 398 18.11 -14.56 -9.90
CA ASP A 398 16.86 -13.94 -9.48
C ASP A 398 17.06 -12.49 -9.06
N TRP A 399 15.96 -11.74 -9.11
CA TRP A 399 15.91 -10.31 -8.75
C TRP A 399 15.90 -10.09 -7.26
#